data_bfe466d67ce333e0b80ada9399a06927
#
_entry.id   bfe466d67ce333e0b80ada9399a06927
#
_cell.length_a   1.000
_cell.length_b   1.000
_cell.length_c   1.000
_cell.angle_alpha   90.00
_cell.angle_beta   90.00
_cell.angle_gamma   90.00
#
_symmetry.space_group_name_H-M   'P 1'
#
loop_
_entity.id
_entity.type
_entity.pdbx_description
1 polymer ?
#
loop_
_entity_poly.entity_id
_entity_poly.type
_entity_poly.pdbx_seq_one_letter_code
_entity_poly.pdbx_strand_id
1 'polypeptide(L)'
;MDRYNFKIVEEKWQKLWEEEKTFSTRVNKSKKKFYCLEMFPYPSGKIHMGHVRNYTIGDVLARFKALQGYNVLHPMGWDSFGMPAENAARQNNLNPKAWTESNIKTMRSQLKKLGLSIDWDKEISTCSEGYYKHQQGFFLDLYDKGLVYRKEKYVNWDPVDQTVLANEQVVDGKGWRSGAIVERKKLNQWFFKISKFSEELLQGLETLDHWPNKVKIMQKNWIGKSFGCEVEFKIESDKPIESIKCYTTRPDTLFGFSFLALSVDHPLAKHYDNNKNFQEFKKECSKTGTTEESIASAEKLGFKTDMIAINPLDKNMKVPVYFANFVLMDYGLGAVFGCPAHDQRDLDFAKKYNLKITPVVKPEKDKDFEINNEAYTGE
;
A
#
# COMPACT_ATOMS: atom_id res chain seq x y z
N MET A 1 43.04 -26.47 35.56
CA MET A 1 42.66 -25.97 34.21
C MET A 1 41.85 -24.70 34.41
N ASP A 2 42.33 -23.57 33.92
CA ASP A 2 41.58 -22.33 33.99
C ASP A 2 40.28 -22.50 33.21
N ARG A 3 39.19 -22.10 33.82
CA ARG A 3 37.87 -22.16 33.20
C ARG A 3 37.83 -21.20 31.99
N TYR A 4 37.35 -21.67 30.84
CA TYR A 4 37.20 -20.85 29.65
C TYR A 4 36.46 -19.53 29.96
N ASN A 5 37.14 -18.40 29.69
CA ASN A 5 36.56 -17.06 29.91
C ASN A 5 36.18 -16.45 28.56
N PHE A 6 34.90 -16.57 28.21
CA PHE A 6 34.39 -16.10 26.94
C PHE A 6 34.60 -14.59 26.74
N LYS A 7 34.50 -13.77 27.78
CA LYS A 7 34.66 -12.32 27.67
C LYS A 7 36.03 -11.93 27.17
N ILE A 8 37.08 -12.52 27.73
CA ILE A 8 38.47 -12.26 27.33
C ILE A 8 38.72 -12.74 25.91
N VAL A 9 38.18 -13.92 25.57
CA VAL A 9 38.37 -14.52 24.25
C VAL A 9 37.63 -13.74 23.18
N GLU A 10 36.39 -13.34 23.40
CA GLU A 10 35.60 -12.54 22.48
C GLU A 10 36.23 -11.17 22.21
N GLU A 11 36.63 -10.46 23.26
CA GLU A 11 37.30 -9.16 23.11
C GLU A 11 38.62 -9.28 22.32
N LYS A 12 39.42 -10.31 22.59
CA LYS A 12 40.69 -10.55 21.88
C LYS A 12 40.42 -10.73 20.37
N TRP A 13 39.47 -11.63 20.01
CA TRP A 13 39.23 -11.94 18.61
C TRP A 13 38.55 -10.80 17.84
N GLN A 14 37.58 -10.11 18.44
CA GLN A 14 36.93 -8.96 17.85
C GLN A 14 37.95 -7.83 17.56
N LYS A 15 38.85 -7.57 18.49
CA LYS A 15 39.92 -6.60 18.30
C LYS A 15 40.86 -7.00 17.15
N LEU A 16 41.30 -8.28 17.11
CA LEU A 16 42.15 -8.78 16.03
C LEU A 16 41.47 -8.68 14.67
N TRP A 17 40.21 -9.03 14.56
CA TRP A 17 39.45 -8.93 13.30
C TRP A 17 39.30 -7.48 12.82
N GLU A 18 39.17 -6.53 13.74
CA GLU A 18 39.08 -5.10 13.41
C GLU A 18 40.45 -4.55 12.94
N GLU A 19 41.52 -4.90 13.63
CA GLU A 19 42.89 -4.50 13.30
C GLU A 19 43.36 -5.07 11.95
N GLU A 20 43.12 -6.35 11.71
CA GLU A 20 43.50 -7.03 10.48
C GLU A 20 42.51 -6.82 9.34
N LYS A 21 41.39 -6.15 9.58
CA LYS A 21 40.29 -5.98 8.62
C LYS A 21 39.83 -7.31 7.99
N THR A 22 39.72 -8.35 8.81
CA THR A 22 39.51 -9.75 8.41
C THR A 22 38.28 -9.90 7.50
N PHE A 23 37.23 -9.13 7.71
CA PHE A 23 35.98 -9.20 6.95
C PHE A 23 35.84 -8.11 5.89
N SER A 24 36.89 -7.29 5.67
CA SER A 24 36.86 -6.25 4.66
C SER A 24 36.96 -6.81 3.26
N THR A 25 36.03 -6.43 2.39
CA THR A 25 35.89 -6.97 1.02
C THR A 25 36.58 -6.04 0.02
N ARG A 26 37.47 -6.60 -0.77
CA ARG A 26 38.09 -5.93 -1.92
C ARG A 26 37.66 -6.64 -3.21
N VAL A 27 37.58 -5.88 -4.30
CA VAL A 27 37.29 -6.46 -5.62
C VAL A 27 38.36 -7.48 -6.00
N ASN A 28 37.98 -8.73 -6.15
CA ASN A 28 38.86 -9.82 -6.60
C ASN A 28 38.18 -10.59 -7.74
N LYS A 29 38.71 -10.42 -8.97
CA LYS A 29 38.16 -11.03 -10.19
C LYS A 29 38.44 -12.54 -10.29
N SER A 30 39.42 -13.08 -9.54
CA SER A 30 39.76 -14.50 -9.55
C SER A 30 38.86 -15.35 -8.64
N LYS A 31 38.13 -14.75 -7.71
CA LYS A 31 37.23 -15.45 -6.80
C LYS A 31 35.77 -15.30 -7.22
N LYS A 32 34.97 -16.37 -7.01
CA LYS A 32 33.52 -16.28 -7.15
C LYS A 32 32.99 -15.28 -6.15
N LYS A 33 32.07 -14.41 -6.59
CA LYS A 33 31.42 -13.40 -5.73
C LYS A 33 30.26 -14.01 -4.95
N PHE A 34 30.09 -13.57 -3.74
CA PHE A 34 28.90 -13.83 -2.95
C PHE A 34 28.45 -12.56 -2.22
N TYR A 35 27.21 -12.17 -2.39
CA TYR A 35 26.62 -11.02 -1.71
C TYR A 35 25.67 -11.53 -0.64
N CYS A 36 26.00 -11.29 0.63
CA CYS A 36 25.17 -11.62 1.77
C CYS A 36 24.51 -10.34 2.26
N LEU A 37 23.21 -10.25 2.08
CA LEU A 37 22.42 -9.09 2.46
C LEU A 37 21.31 -9.50 3.42
N GLU A 38 21.26 -8.85 4.57
CA GLU A 38 20.12 -8.85 5.48
C GLU A 38 19.40 -7.51 5.39
N MET A 39 18.17 -7.49 5.90
CA MET A 39 17.41 -6.26 6.02
C MET A 39 18.09 -5.29 6.98
N PHE A 40 18.36 -4.07 6.51
CA PHE A 40 18.95 -3.03 7.34
C PHE A 40 18.00 -2.61 8.45
N PRO A 41 18.51 -2.41 9.70
CA PRO A 41 17.67 -2.00 10.81
C PRO A 41 17.30 -0.53 10.74
N TYR A 42 16.13 -0.19 11.29
CA TYR A 42 15.81 1.18 11.64
C TYR A 42 16.59 1.57 12.90
N PRO A 43 17.27 2.73 12.93
CA PRO A 43 18.01 3.17 14.11
C PRO A 43 17.06 3.80 15.15
N SER A 44 16.17 2.99 15.72
CA SER A 44 15.12 3.43 16.64
C SER A 44 15.44 3.25 18.12
N GLY A 45 16.68 2.84 18.47
CA GLY A 45 17.09 2.67 19.87
C GLY A 45 18.18 1.63 20.07
N LYS A 46 17.82 0.47 20.60
CA LYS A 46 18.72 -0.67 20.88
C LYS A 46 18.36 -1.87 20.01
N ILE A 47 19.33 -2.76 19.78
CA ILE A 47 19.02 -4.04 19.15
C ILE A 47 18.16 -4.90 20.06
N HIS A 48 17.42 -5.81 19.48
CA HIS A 48 16.60 -6.84 20.16
C HIS A 48 16.84 -8.22 19.54
N MET A 49 16.26 -9.26 20.13
CA MET A 49 16.47 -10.62 19.68
C MET A 49 16.13 -10.89 18.20
N GLY A 50 15.20 -10.12 17.62
CA GLY A 50 14.90 -10.18 16.18
C GLY A 50 16.11 -9.79 15.33
N HIS A 51 16.84 -8.74 15.71
CA HIS A 51 18.10 -8.35 15.06
C HIS A 51 19.17 -9.42 15.22
N VAL A 52 19.34 -9.95 16.43
CA VAL A 52 20.31 -11.04 16.70
C VAL A 52 20.03 -12.23 15.78
N ARG A 53 18.76 -12.68 15.72
CA ARG A 53 18.37 -13.82 14.87
C ARG A 53 18.65 -13.54 13.39
N ASN A 54 18.22 -12.38 12.89
CA ASN A 54 18.37 -12.02 11.47
C ASN A 54 19.86 -12.03 11.06
N TYR A 55 20.68 -11.29 11.78
CA TYR A 55 22.10 -11.13 11.42
C TYR A 55 22.95 -12.34 11.72
N THR A 56 22.58 -13.17 12.69
CA THR A 56 23.30 -14.45 12.91
C THR A 56 23.07 -15.43 11.77
N ILE A 57 21.87 -15.49 11.20
CA ILE A 57 21.58 -16.35 10.04
C ILE A 57 22.45 -15.95 8.84
N GLY A 58 22.51 -14.65 8.52
CA GLY A 58 23.37 -14.15 7.45
C GLY A 58 24.85 -14.35 7.73
N ASP A 59 25.29 -14.13 8.99
CA ASP A 59 26.68 -14.33 9.39
C ASP A 59 27.15 -15.77 9.19
N VAL A 60 26.34 -16.77 9.56
CA VAL A 60 26.64 -18.18 9.34
C VAL A 60 26.83 -18.44 7.84
N LEU A 61 25.95 -17.92 6.99
CA LEU A 61 26.06 -18.10 5.55
C LEU A 61 27.28 -17.37 4.97
N ALA A 62 27.54 -16.13 5.40
CA ALA A 62 28.70 -15.37 4.96
C ALA A 62 30.02 -16.09 5.30
N ARG A 63 30.18 -16.56 6.54
CA ARG A 63 31.36 -17.35 6.97
C ARG A 63 31.50 -18.65 6.21
N PHE A 64 30.40 -19.39 6.03
CA PHE A 64 30.43 -20.63 5.26
C PHE A 64 30.88 -20.41 3.83
N LYS A 65 30.37 -19.35 3.14
CA LYS A 65 30.81 -19.00 1.80
C LYS A 65 32.27 -18.55 1.74
N ALA A 66 32.73 -17.80 2.73
CA ALA A 66 34.13 -17.41 2.82
C ALA A 66 35.07 -18.62 2.97
N LEU A 67 34.70 -19.62 3.80
CA LEU A 67 35.43 -20.89 3.94
C LEU A 67 35.45 -21.71 2.64
N GLN A 68 34.42 -21.57 1.80
CA GLN A 68 34.40 -22.17 0.47
C GLN A 68 35.24 -21.38 -0.58
N GLY A 69 35.97 -20.35 -0.20
CA GLY A 69 36.82 -19.54 -1.06
C GLY A 69 36.13 -18.43 -1.85
N TYR A 70 34.86 -18.15 -1.58
CA TYR A 70 34.17 -17.01 -2.21
C TYR A 70 34.69 -15.66 -1.72
N ASN A 71 34.60 -14.66 -2.58
CA ASN A 71 34.77 -13.26 -2.20
C ASN A 71 33.42 -12.74 -1.70
N VAL A 72 33.27 -12.68 -0.39
CA VAL A 72 31.99 -12.36 0.26
C VAL A 72 31.89 -10.88 0.57
N LEU A 73 30.86 -10.23 0.04
CA LEU A 73 30.42 -8.90 0.48
C LEU A 73 29.28 -9.06 1.47
N HIS A 74 29.53 -8.71 2.73
CA HIS A 74 28.56 -8.76 3.83
C HIS A 74 28.47 -7.38 4.47
N PRO A 75 27.73 -6.41 3.88
CA PRO A 75 27.69 -5.03 4.33
C PRO A 75 26.68 -4.84 5.46
N MET A 76 26.78 -3.71 6.16
CA MET A 76 25.77 -3.20 7.05
C MET A 76 25.26 -1.84 6.56
N GLY A 77 23.98 -1.58 6.78
CA GLY A 77 23.37 -0.29 6.54
C GLY A 77 22.34 0.07 7.59
N TRP A 78 21.92 1.33 7.55
CA TRP A 78 20.90 1.88 8.44
C TRP A 78 19.78 2.44 7.58
N ASP A 79 18.57 1.89 7.74
CA ASP A 79 17.36 2.48 7.17
C ASP A 79 16.94 3.64 8.04
N SER A 80 17.55 4.80 7.78
CA SER A 80 17.62 5.91 8.70
C SER A 80 16.79 7.13 8.31
N PHE A 81 16.04 7.04 7.20
CA PHE A 81 15.00 8.00 6.87
C PHE A 81 13.64 7.56 7.40
N GLY A 82 12.76 8.53 7.58
CA GLY A 82 11.35 8.31 7.73
C GLY A 82 10.78 8.65 9.10
N MET A 83 9.47 8.59 9.16
CA MET A 83 8.65 9.01 10.29
C MET A 83 8.95 8.32 11.64
N PRO A 84 9.38 7.03 11.70
CA PRO A 84 9.69 6.41 12.98
C PRO A 84 10.76 7.15 13.77
N ALA A 85 11.86 7.53 13.11
CA ALA A 85 12.93 8.28 13.74
C ALA A 85 12.52 9.72 14.07
N GLU A 86 11.81 10.38 13.17
CA GLU A 86 11.32 11.75 13.37
C GLU A 86 10.32 11.84 14.51
N ASN A 87 9.38 10.92 14.62
CA ASN A 87 8.39 10.93 15.70
C ASN A 87 9.01 10.58 17.04
N ALA A 88 9.95 9.63 17.08
CA ALA A 88 10.68 9.34 18.31
C ALA A 88 11.50 10.55 18.79
N ALA A 89 12.15 11.26 17.87
CA ALA A 89 12.87 12.49 18.18
C ALA A 89 11.94 13.60 18.69
N ARG A 90 10.77 13.77 18.03
CA ARG A 90 9.76 14.75 18.45
C ARG A 90 9.20 14.45 19.83
N GLN A 91 8.85 13.19 20.12
CA GLN A 91 8.36 12.75 21.44
C GLN A 91 9.37 12.99 22.56
N ASN A 92 10.66 12.88 22.24
CA ASN A 92 11.75 13.14 23.19
C ASN A 92 12.27 14.58 23.15
N ASN A 93 11.64 15.45 22.36
CA ASN A 93 12.05 16.85 22.15
C ASN A 93 13.52 17.01 21.70
N LEU A 94 13.94 16.14 20.77
CA LEU A 94 15.30 16.08 20.24
C LEU A 94 15.31 16.38 18.73
N ASN A 95 16.47 16.79 18.22
CA ASN A 95 16.68 16.91 16.78
C ASN A 95 16.70 15.50 16.12
N PRO A 96 15.94 15.23 15.05
CA PRO A 96 15.90 13.93 14.40
C PRO A 96 17.27 13.40 13.95
N LYS A 97 18.13 14.26 13.41
CA LYS A 97 19.49 13.89 13.00
C LYS A 97 20.31 13.41 14.18
N ALA A 98 20.38 14.20 15.25
CA ALA A 98 21.14 13.86 16.45
C ALA A 98 20.63 12.58 17.11
N TRP A 99 19.32 12.41 17.16
CA TRP A 99 18.67 11.19 17.66
C TRP A 99 19.07 9.96 16.83
N THR A 100 18.95 10.04 15.51
CA THR A 100 19.29 8.97 14.59
C THR A 100 20.77 8.59 14.67
N GLU A 101 21.68 9.57 14.66
CA GLU A 101 23.12 9.33 14.75
C GLU A 101 23.51 8.68 16.11
N SER A 102 22.89 9.10 17.19
CA SER A 102 23.09 8.50 18.52
C SER A 102 22.64 7.04 18.57
N ASN A 103 21.48 6.73 17.97
CA ASN A 103 20.97 5.38 17.91
C ASN A 103 21.84 4.48 17.02
N ILE A 104 22.28 4.96 15.85
CA ILE A 104 23.24 4.25 14.99
C ILE A 104 24.51 3.91 15.78
N LYS A 105 25.09 4.86 16.49
CA LYS A 105 26.29 4.63 17.33
C LYS A 105 26.05 3.54 18.38
N THR A 106 24.90 3.57 19.04
CA THR A 106 24.53 2.58 20.06
C THR A 106 24.35 1.19 19.46
N MET A 107 23.55 1.08 18.41
CA MET A 107 23.26 -0.20 17.75
C MET A 107 24.51 -0.79 17.09
N ARG A 108 25.35 0.03 16.46
CA ARG A 108 26.64 -0.39 15.89
C ARG A 108 27.53 -1.02 16.97
N SER A 109 27.65 -0.36 18.13
CA SER A 109 28.42 -0.90 19.26
C SER A 109 27.87 -2.25 19.73
N GLN A 110 26.56 -2.41 19.77
CA GLN A 110 25.91 -3.66 20.18
C GLN A 110 26.13 -4.77 19.13
N LEU A 111 25.98 -4.45 17.82
CA LEU A 111 26.20 -5.41 16.74
C LEU A 111 27.66 -5.87 16.66
N LYS A 112 28.61 -4.95 16.86
CA LYS A 112 30.02 -5.32 16.91
C LYS A 112 30.34 -6.33 18.02
N LYS A 113 29.68 -6.20 19.20
CA LYS A 113 29.82 -7.18 20.29
C LYS A 113 29.32 -8.57 19.99
N LEU A 114 28.46 -8.73 18.99
CA LEU A 114 28.03 -10.06 18.51
C LEU A 114 29.13 -10.76 17.71
N GLY A 115 30.20 -10.06 17.31
CA GLY A 115 31.31 -10.63 16.53
C GLY A 115 30.93 -11.08 15.14
N LEU A 116 29.96 -10.43 14.50
CA LEU A 116 29.50 -10.77 13.15
C LEU A 116 30.56 -10.43 12.09
N SER A 117 30.61 -11.21 11.02
CA SER A 117 31.55 -11.05 9.89
C SER A 117 31.10 -9.93 8.92
N ILE A 118 30.72 -8.80 9.44
CA ILE A 118 30.24 -7.64 8.69
C ILE A 118 31.43 -6.81 8.22
N ASP A 119 31.41 -6.39 6.95
CA ASP A 119 32.35 -5.43 6.38
C ASP A 119 31.93 -3.99 6.78
N TRP A 120 32.41 -3.54 7.92
CA TRP A 120 32.11 -2.20 8.43
C TRP A 120 32.71 -1.06 7.60
N ASP A 121 33.68 -1.35 6.71
CA ASP A 121 34.20 -0.37 5.75
C ASP A 121 33.16 -0.07 4.64
N LYS A 122 32.12 -0.91 4.51
CA LYS A 122 31.00 -0.76 3.58
C LYS A 122 29.70 -0.33 4.27
N GLU A 123 29.80 0.20 5.49
CA GLU A 123 28.64 0.71 6.20
C GLU A 123 28.05 1.91 5.48
N ILE A 124 26.71 1.91 5.34
CA ILE A 124 25.95 3.00 4.71
C ILE A 124 24.81 3.48 5.63
N SER A 125 24.35 4.70 5.40
CA SER A 125 23.16 5.25 6.04
C SER A 125 22.29 5.91 4.98
N THR A 126 21.03 5.50 4.88
CA THR A 126 20.12 5.98 3.82
C THR A 126 19.83 7.47 3.92
N CYS A 127 19.96 8.08 5.11
CA CYS A 127 19.80 9.53 5.32
C CYS A 127 21.08 10.35 5.05
N SER A 128 22.20 9.72 4.68
CA SER A 128 23.41 10.45 4.33
C SER A 128 23.35 11.03 2.93
N GLU A 129 23.91 12.23 2.74
CA GLU A 129 23.98 12.90 1.44
C GLU A 129 24.71 12.03 0.39
N GLY A 130 25.75 11.32 0.82
CA GLY A 130 26.48 10.37 -0.03
C GLY A 130 25.61 9.23 -0.56
N TYR A 131 24.55 8.88 0.13
CA TYR A 131 23.61 7.85 -0.29
C TYR A 131 22.45 8.44 -1.10
N TYR A 132 21.68 9.37 -0.53
CA TYR A 132 20.44 9.80 -1.18
C TYR A 132 20.65 10.62 -2.45
N LYS A 133 21.82 11.22 -2.67
CA LYS A 133 22.13 11.85 -3.97
C LYS A 133 21.99 10.89 -5.15
N HIS A 134 22.34 9.62 -4.95
CA HIS A 134 22.17 8.59 -6.00
C HIS A 134 20.71 8.23 -6.21
N GLN A 135 19.92 8.22 -5.12
CA GLN A 135 18.48 8.01 -5.18
C GLN A 135 17.79 9.18 -5.91
N GLN A 136 18.21 10.42 -5.66
CA GLN A 136 17.72 11.59 -6.38
C GLN A 136 18.09 11.54 -7.87
N GLY A 137 19.33 11.14 -8.20
CA GLY A 137 19.73 10.92 -9.61
C GLY A 137 18.86 9.87 -10.29
N PHE A 138 18.62 8.73 -9.64
CA PHE A 138 17.73 7.70 -10.15
C PHE A 138 16.28 8.18 -10.36
N PHE A 139 15.76 9.03 -9.46
CA PHE A 139 14.47 9.67 -9.63
C PHE A 139 14.42 10.51 -10.91
N LEU A 140 15.47 11.28 -11.20
CA LEU A 140 15.57 12.07 -12.43
C LEU A 140 15.61 11.19 -13.69
N ASP A 141 16.35 10.08 -13.65
CA ASP A 141 16.37 9.10 -14.76
C ASP A 141 14.97 8.53 -15.04
N LEU A 142 14.19 8.25 -13.99
CA LEU A 142 12.80 7.79 -14.13
C LEU A 142 11.88 8.89 -14.65
N TYR A 143 12.09 10.13 -14.24
CA TYR A 143 11.35 11.29 -14.74
C TYR A 143 11.58 11.51 -16.23
N ASP A 144 12.83 11.48 -16.66
CA ASP A 144 13.23 11.65 -18.08
C ASP A 144 12.65 10.53 -18.96
N LYS A 145 12.50 9.32 -18.40
CA LYS A 145 11.82 8.20 -19.08
C LYS A 145 10.28 8.29 -19.04
N GLY A 146 9.72 9.36 -18.49
CA GLY A 146 8.28 9.56 -18.37
C GLY A 146 7.57 8.56 -17.44
N LEU A 147 8.31 7.95 -16.52
CA LEU A 147 7.80 6.99 -15.53
C LEU A 147 7.34 7.67 -14.23
N VAL A 148 7.60 8.98 -14.10
CA VAL A 148 7.20 9.79 -12.96
C VAL A 148 6.37 10.97 -13.45
N TYR A 149 5.32 11.33 -12.71
CA TYR A 149 4.45 12.47 -13.05
C TYR A 149 3.92 13.15 -11.78
N ARG A 150 3.45 14.39 -11.92
CA ARG A 150 2.77 15.12 -10.84
C ARG A 150 1.28 15.18 -11.12
N LYS A 151 0.48 14.97 -10.09
CA LYS A 151 -0.98 15.07 -10.15
C LYS A 151 -1.54 15.52 -8.81
N GLU A 152 -2.58 16.32 -8.84
CA GLU A 152 -3.42 16.54 -7.66
C GLU A 152 -4.24 15.30 -7.38
N LYS A 153 -4.16 14.82 -6.14
CA LYS A 153 -4.93 13.67 -5.67
C LYS A 153 -5.37 13.89 -4.23
N TYR A 154 -6.52 13.34 -3.88
CA TYR A 154 -6.90 13.21 -2.47
C TYR A 154 -5.99 12.20 -1.79
N VAL A 155 -5.49 12.59 -0.63
CA VAL A 155 -4.61 11.79 0.22
C VAL A 155 -5.18 11.74 1.63
N ASN A 156 -4.83 10.70 2.37
CA ASN A 156 -5.12 10.63 3.79
C ASN A 156 -4.13 11.52 4.53
N TRP A 157 -4.60 12.59 5.13
CA TRP A 157 -3.80 13.55 5.86
C TRP A 157 -3.97 13.38 7.36
N ASP A 158 -2.88 13.19 8.06
CA ASP A 158 -2.86 13.20 9.53
C ASP A 158 -2.57 14.63 10.01
N PRO A 159 -3.54 15.29 10.68
CA PRO A 159 -3.38 16.67 11.12
C PRO A 159 -2.42 16.82 12.33
N VAL A 160 -2.20 15.75 13.09
CA VAL A 160 -1.29 15.74 14.24
C VAL A 160 0.14 15.48 13.78
N ASP A 161 0.37 14.46 12.99
CA ASP A 161 1.68 14.14 12.44
C ASP A 161 2.05 15.01 11.23
N GLN A 162 1.10 15.81 10.70
CA GLN A 162 1.26 16.71 9.56
C GLN A 162 1.88 16.01 8.34
N THR A 163 1.35 14.83 8.03
CA THR A 163 1.88 13.98 6.96
C THR A 163 0.79 13.24 6.22
N VAL A 164 1.15 12.76 5.03
CA VAL A 164 0.31 11.86 4.23
C VAL A 164 0.49 10.43 4.74
N LEU A 165 -0.63 9.73 4.91
CA LEU A 165 -0.65 8.32 5.29
C LEU A 165 -1.03 7.45 4.09
N ALA A 166 -0.34 6.32 3.95
CA ALA A 166 -0.79 5.24 3.09
C ALA A 166 -2.10 4.62 3.62
N ASN A 167 -2.86 3.93 2.77
CA ASN A 167 -4.13 3.34 3.20
C ASN A 167 -3.95 2.36 4.36
N GLU A 168 -2.88 1.58 4.35
CA GLU A 168 -2.53 0.60 5.40
C GLU A 168 -2.15 1.25 6.74
N GLN A 169 -1.93 2.56 6.73
CA GLN A 169 -1.62 3.38 7.92
C GLN A 169 -2.85 4.06 8.52
N VAL A 170 -4.02 3.81 7.95
CA VAL A 170 -5.31 4.31 8.45
C VAL A 170 -6.10 3.14 9.01
N VAL A 171 -6.34 3.15 10.32
CA VAL A 171 -7.10 2.11 11.05
C VAL A 171 -8.33 2.77 11.66
N ASP A 172 -9.52 2.28 11.32
CA ASP A 172 -10.81 2.83 11.79
C ASP A 172 -10.95 4.36 11.57
N GLY A 173 -10.48 4.85 10.40
CA GLY A 173 -10.50 6.28 10.07
C GLY A 173 -9.51 7.14 10.85
N LYS A 174 -8.59 6.52 11.58
CA LYS A 174 -7.56 7.20 12.39
C LYS A 174 -6.16 6.86 11.91
N GLY A 175 -5.24 7.79 12.06
CA GLY A 175 -3.83 7.53 11.84
C GLY A 175 -3.32 6.46 12.82
N TRP A 176 -2.72 5.40 12.30
CA TRP A 176 -2.27 4.23 13.06
C TRP A 176 -1.33 4.54 14.22
N ARG A 177 -0.70 5.70 14.16
CA ARG A 177 0.28 6.16 15.15
C ARG A 177 -0.23 7.29 16.02
N SER A 178 -0.77 8.35 15.42
CA SER A 178 -1.27 9.53 16.14
C SER A 178 -2.60 9.28 16.84
N GLY A 179 -3.41 8.34 16.32
CA GLY A 179 -4.79 8.15 16.74
C GLY A 179 -5.73 9.30 16.31
N ALA A 180 -5.21 10.30 15.58
CA ALA A 180 -6.01 11.41 15.08
C ALA A 180 -6.94 10.96 13.96
N ILE A 181 -8.12 11.58 13.87
CA ILE A 181 -9.02 11.39 12.74
C ILE A 181 -8.32 11.89 11.47
N VAL A 182 -8.24 11.02 10.47
CA VAL A 182 -7.61 11.32 9.18
C VAL A 182 -8.51 12.21 8.36
N GLU A 183 -7.93 13.25 7.76
CA GLU A 183 -8.61 14.19 6.87
C GLU A 183 -8.31 13.83 5.40
N ARG A 184 -9.32 13.97 4.53
CA ARG A 184 -9.09 13.94 3.08
C ARG A 184 -8.59 15.31 2.62
N LYS A 185 -7.35 15.37 2.16
CA LYS A 185 -6.71 16.60 1.69
C LYS A 185 -6.26 16.45 0.23
N LYS A 186 -6.58 17.44 -0.60
CA LYS A 186 -6.13 17.47 -1.99
C LYS A 186 -4.74 18.08 -2.06
N LEU A 187 -3.76 17.28 -2.46
CA LEU A 187 -2.36 17.68 -2.58
C LEU A 187 -1.79 17.34 -3.96
N ASN A 188 -0.90 18.20 -4.44
CA ASN A 188 -0.14 17.94 -5.65
C ASN A 188 1.07 17.07 -5.29
N GLN A 189 1.04 15.80 -5.72
CA GLN A 189 2.00 14.76 -5.36
C GLN A 189 2.72 14.20 -6.58
N TRP A 190 3.88 13.61 -6.35
CA TRP A 190 4.60 12.81 -7.31
C TRP A 190 4.12 11.37 -7.30
N PHE A 191 3.97 10.79 -8.48
CA PHE A 191 3.53 9.41 -8.68
C PHE A 191 4.45 8.68 -9.63
N PHE A 192 4.73 7.41 -9.33
CA PHE A 192 5.34 6.46 -10.26
C PHE A 192 4.26 5.73 -11.04
N LYS A 193 4.48 5.52 -12.35
CA LYS A 193 3.56 4.76 -13.21
C LYS A 193 3.71 3.25 -13.00
N ILE A 194 3.63 2.79 -11.75
CA ILE A 194 3.85 1.39 -11.40
C ILE A 194 2.88 0.42 -12.08
N SER A 195 1.63 0.82 -12.25
CA SER A 195 0.60 0.01 -12.90
C SER A 195 0.88 -0.29 -14.38
N LYS A 196 1.75 0.51 -15.03
CA LYS A 196 2.23 0.20 -16.39
C LYS A 196 2.95 -1.15 -16.48
N PHE A 197 3.52 -1.61 -15.38
CA PHE A 197 4.33 -2.83 -15.29
C PHE A 197 3.57 -4.01 -14.67
N SER A 198 2.28 -3.87 -14.40
CA SER A 198 1.50 -4.91 -13.69
C SER A 198 1.55 -6.27 -14.39
N GLU A 199 1.42 -6.30 -15.72
CA GLU A 199 1.48 -7.53 -16.50
C GLU A 199 2.89 -8.17 -16.47
N GLU A 200 3.94 -7.36 -16.66
CA GLU A 200 5.33 -7.82 -16.59
C GLU A 200 5.69 -8.35 -15.19
N LEU A 201 5.20 -7.69 -14.13
CA LEU A 201 5.40 -8.14 -12.77
C LEU A 201 4.69 -9.47 -12.49
N LEU A 202 3.47 -9.64 -13.01
CA LEU A 202 2.72 -10.87 -12.87
C LEU A 202 3.43 -12.04 -13.59
N GLN A 203 3.84 -11.83 -14.83
CA GLN A 203 4.60 -12.84 -15.62
C GLN A 203 5.96 -13.14 -14.99
N GLY A 204 6.63 -12.12 -14.44
CA GLY A 204 7.92 -12.25 -13.77
C GLY A 204 7.89 -13.20 -12.57
N LEU A 205 6.73 -13.38 -11.89
CA LEU A 205 6.59 -14.33 -10.79
C LEU A 205 6.86 -15.78 -11.22
N GLU A 206 6.57 -16.12 -12.47
CA GLU A 206 6.77 -17.48 -13.01
C GLU A 206 8.27 -17.81 -13.17
N THR A 207 9.14 -16.80 -13.25
CA THR A 207 10.60 -16.98 -13.37
C THR A 207 11.33 -17.07 -12.03
N LEU A 208 10.62 -16.96 -10.91
CA LEU A 208 11.18 -16.95 -9.56
C LEU A 208 11.17 -18.36 -8.93
N ASP A 209 11.92 -19.29 -9.52
CA ASP A 209 11.92 -20.71 -9.16
C ASP A 209 12.31 -20.98 -7.71
N HIS A 210 13.17 -20.12 -7.13
CA HIS A 210 13.67 -20.27 -5.77
C HIS A 210 12.85 -19.51 -4.71
N TRP A 211 11.78 -18.84 -5.12
CA TRP A 211 10.92 -18.13 -4.18
C TRP A 211 9.89 -19.09 -3.54
N PRO A 212 9.56 -18.92 -2.25
CA PRO A 212 8.50 -19.69 -1.61
C PRO A 212 7.16 -19.50 -2.32
N ASN A 213 6.45 -20.58 -2.62
CA ASN A 213 5.15 -20.53 -3.30
C ASN A 213 4.14 -19.61 -2.59
N LYS A 214 4.13 -19.62 -1.26
CA LYS A 214 3.28 -18.70 -0.47
C LYS A 214 3.51 -17.24 -0.84
N VAL A 215 4.77 -16.83 -1.01
CA VAL A 215 5.11 -15.44 -1.38
C VAL A 215 4.67 -15.15 -2.81
N LYS A 216 4.87 -16.05 -3.76
CA LYS A 216 4.40 -15.90 -5.15
C LYS A 216 2.88 -15.74 -5.21
N ILE A 217 2.13 -16.53 -4.47
CA ILE A 217 0.66 -16.43 -4.39
C ILE A 217 0.24 -15.08 -3.78
N MET A 218 0.89 -14.63 -2.70
CA MET A 218 0.60 -13.33 -2.09
C MET A 218 0.84 -12.18 -3.10
N GLN A 219 1.94 -12.21 -3.85
CA GLN A 219 2.23 -11.19 -4.87
C GLN A 219 1.22 -11.23 -6.02
N LYS A 220 0.84 -12.43 -6.50
CA LYS A 220 -0.18 -12.61 -7.54
C LYS A 220 -1.53 -12.03 -7.10
N ASN A 221 -1.96 -12.34 -5.89
CA ASN A 221 -3.20 -11.84 -5.33
C ASN A 221 -3.17 -10.31 -5.12
N TRP A 222 -2.01 -9.77 -4.72
CA TRP A 222 -1.83 -8.33 -4.59
C TRP A 222 -1.91 -7.58 -5.93
N ILE A 223 -1.31 -8.13 -6.99
CA ILE A 223 -1.44 -7.56 -8.34
C ILE A 223 -2.89 -7.64 -8.83
N GLY A 224 -3.58 -8.72 -8.50
CA GLY A 224 -5.03 -8.84 -8.64
C GLY A 224 -5.53 -8.65 -10.06
N LYS A 225 -4.93 -9.33 -11.06
CA LYS A 225 -5.40 -9.26 -12.44
C LYS A 225 -6.85 -9.72 -12.54
N SER A 226 -7.72 -8.84 -13.01
CA SER A 226 -9.13 -9.09 -13.24
C SER A 226 -9.53 -8.76 -14.69
N PHE A 227 -10.61 -9.35 -15.15
CA PHE A 227 -11.20 -9.06 -16.45
C PHE A 227 -12.57 -8.41 -16.24
N GLY A 228 -12.89 -7.47 -17.11
CA GLY A 228 -14.16 -6.77 -17.04
C GLY A 228 -14.41 -5.98 -18.31
N CYS A 229 -15.49 -5.23 -18.31
CA CYS A 229 -15.86 -4.38 -19.45
C CYS A 229 -16.31 -3.00 -18.97
N GLU A 230 -16.22 -2.03 -19.87
CA GLU A 230 -16.88 -0.73 -19.71
C GLU A 230 -18.33 -0.85 -20.17
N VAL A 231 -19.24 -0.31 -19.38
CA VAL A 231 -20.65 -0.20 -19.69
C VAL A 231 -21.03 1.28 -19.70
N GLU A 232 -21.64 1.74 -20.78
CA GLU A 232 -22.10 3.13 -20.94
C GLU A 232 -23.61 3.22 -20.78
N PHE A 233 -24.04 3.97 -19.77
CA PHE A 233 -25.44 4.23 -19.47
C PHE A 233 -25.86 5.59 -20.02
N LYS A 234 -26.89 5.63 -20.85
CA LYS A 234 -27.52 6.90 -21.22
C LYS A 234 -28.22 7.53 -20.04
N ILE A 235 -28.15 8.84 -19.94
CA ILE A 235 -28.71 9.60 -18.83
C ILE A 235 -29.83 10.51 -19.30
N GLU A 236 -30.97 10.42 -18.63
CA GLU A 236 -32.04 11.41 -18.74
C GLU A 236 -31.84 12.45 -17.62
N SER A 237 -31.66 13.70 -17.98
CA SER A 237 -31.43 14.81 -17.04
C SER A 237 -31.67 16.15 -17.71
N ASP A 238 -32.05 17.15 -16.92
CA ASP A 238 -32.13 18.57 -17.36
C ASP A 238 -30.74 19.21 -17.51
N LYS A 239 -29.68 18.51 -17.12
CA LYS A 239 -28.27 18.94 -17.24
C LYS A 239 -27.66 18.42 -18.53
N PRO A 240 -26.62 19.06 -19.06
CA PRO A 240 -25.94 18.63 -20.29
C PRO A 240 -25.07 17.38 -20.05
N ILE A 241 -25.71 16.28 -19.66
CA ILE A 241 -25.09 14.99 -19.36
C ILE A 241 -25.76 13.93 -20.23
N GLU A 242 -25.03 13.40 -21.21
CA GLU A 242 -25.55 12.43 -22.16
C GLU A 242 -25.41 10.99 -21.67
N SER A 243 -24.26 10.69 -21.06
CA SER A 243 -23.94 9.34 -20.58
C SER A 243 -22.99 9.32 -19.38
N ILE A 244 -23.00 8.18 -18.69
CA ILE A 244 -22.04 7.83 -17.63
C ILE A 244 -21.45 6.46 -17.94
N LYS A 245 -20.12 6.34 -17.86
CA LYS A 245 -19.41 5.09 -18.05
C LYS A 245 -19.03 4.48 -16.70
N CYS A 246 -19.26 3.17 -16.57
CA CYS A 246 -18.81 2.36 -15.45
C CYS A 246 -17.90 1.24 -15.94
N TYR A 247 -16.96 0.81 -15.13
CA TYR A 247 -16.25 -0.44 -15.33
C TYR A 247 -16.81 -1.51 -14.39
N THR A 248 -17.00 -2.73 -14.89
CA THR A 248 -17.47 -3.85 -14.08
C THR A 248 -16.71 -5.13 -14.39
N THR A 249 -16.49 -5.94 -13.37
CA THR A 249 -16.03 -7.34 -13.50
C THR A 249 -17.18 -8.34 -13.53
N ARG A 250 -18.42 -7.88 -13.31
CA ARG A 250 -19.65 -8.70 -13.27
C ARG A 250 -20.71 -8.18 -14.24
N PRO A 251 -20.43 -8.18 -15.57
CA PRO A 251 -21.41 -7.73 -16.58
C PRO A 251 -22.66 -8.64 -16.63
N ASP A 252 -22.55 -9.87 -16.17
CA ASP A 252 -23.66 -10.84 -16.02
C ASP A 252 -24.76 -10.32 -15.10
N THR A 253 -24.47 -9.43 -14.17
CA THR A 253 -25.44 -8.89 -13.21
C THR A 253 -26.18 -7.64 -13.70
N LEU A 254 -25.96 -7.19 -14.94
CA LEU A 254 -26.49 -5.92 -15.47
C LEU A 254 -28.03 -5.83 -15.43
N PHE A 255 -28.75 -6.94 -15.56
CA PHE A 255 -30.21 -6.97 -15.45
C PHE A 255 -30.74 -6.91 -14.00
N GLY A 256 -29.83 -7.03 -13.00
CA GLY A 256 -30.16 -6.85 -11.59
C GLY A 256 -29.86 -5.45 -11.06
N PHE A 257 -29.50 -4.52 -11.94
CA PHE A 257 -29.09 -3.19 -11.53
C PHE A 257 -30.30 -2.35 -11.04
N SER A 258 -30.13 -1.67 -9.91
CA SER A 258 -31.18 -0.93 -9.23
C SER A 258 -30.89 0.54 -9.07
N PHE A 259 -29.63 0.95 -9.21
CA PHE A 259 -29.17 2.33 -9.16
C PHE A 259 -27.82 2.48 -9.84
N LEU A 260 -27.49 3.71 -10.21
CA LEU A 260 -26.14 4.10 -10.60
C LEU A 260 -25.56 4.96 -9.48
N ALA A 261 -24.35 4.68 -9.02
CA ALA A 261 -23.71 5.45 -7.99
C ALA A 261 -22.42 6.11 -8.49
N LEU A 262 -22.25 7.38 -8.14
CA LEU A 262 -21.08 8.20 -8.48
C LEU A 262 -20.29 8.52 -7.23
N SER A 263 -18.99 8.62 -7.39
CA SER A 263 -18.13 9.21 -6.37
C SER A 263 -18.51 10.66 -6.10
N VAL A 264 -18.44 11.10 -4.86
CA VAL A 264 -18.62 12.52 -4.49
C VAL A 264 -17.60 13.45 -5.14
N ASP A 265 -16.49 12.89 -5.65
CA ASP A 265 -15.43 13.60 -6.37
C ASP A 265 -15.55 13.46 -7.90
N HIS A 266 -16.59 12.79 -8.40
CA HIS A 266 -16.82 12.66 -9.84
C HIS A 266 -17.00 14.04 -10.48
N PRO A 267 -16.52 14.29 -11.72
CA PRO A 267 -16.62 15.59 -12.38
C PRO A 267 -18.05 16.16 -12.47
N LEU A 268 -19.05 15.28 -12.47
CA LEU A 268 -20.47 15.67 -12.48
C LEU A 268 -20.93 16.29 -11.15
N ALA A 269 -20.20 16.12 -10.05
CA ALA A 269 -20.51 16.73 -8.76
C ALA A 269 -20.57 18.25 -8.83
N LYS A 270 -19.79 18.87 -9.74
CA LYS A 270 -19.80 20.33 -9.99
C LYS A 270 -21.19 20.88 -10.32
N HIS A 271 -22.08 20.09 -10.91
CA HIS A 271 -23.44 20.51 -11.23
C HIS A 271 -24.34 20.63 -10.00
N TYR A 272 -23.87 20.13 -8.85
CA TYR A 272 -24.57 20.14 -7.58
C TYR A 272 -23.88 21.02 -6.51
N ASP A 273 -22.79 21.71 -6.85
CA ASP A 273 -22.00 22.52 -5.91
C ASP A 273 -22.82 23.66 -5.25
N ASN A 274 -23.87 24.15 -5.91
CA ASN A 274 -24.78 25.15 -5.34
C ASN A 274 -25.90 24.56 -4.48
N ASN A 275 -26.00 23.24 -4.36
CA ASN A 275 -27.01 22.58 -3.54
C ASN A 275 -26.50 22.39 -2.11
N LYS A 276 -27.14 23.05 -1.13
CA LYS A 276 -26.73 22.99 0.28
C LYS A 276 -26.72 21.56 0.84
N ASN A 277 -27.74 20.76 0.53
CA ASN A 277 -27.84 19.38 1.01
C ASN A 277 -26.71 18.50 0.43
N PHE A 278 -26.32 18.76 -0.82
CA PHE A 278 -25.19 18.08 -1.44
C PHE A 278 -23.86 18.45 -0.77
N GLN A 279 -23.68 19.73 -0.41
CA GLN A 279 -22.47 20.18 0.29
C GLN A 279 -22.36 19.55 1.70
N GLU A 280 -23.47 19.46 2.43
CA GLU A 280 -23.52 18.77 3.71
C GLU A 280 -23.21 17.28 3.57
N PHE A 281 -23.79 16.63 2.57
CA PHE A 281 -23.49 15.23 2.23
C PHE A 281 -22.02 15.03 1.88
N LYS A 282 -21.44 15.88 1.05
CA LYS A 282 -20.01 15.84 0.67
C LYS A 282 -19.10 15.98 1.90
N LYS A 283 -19.46 16.88 2.83
CA LYS A 283 -18.74 17.04 4.09
C LYS A 283 -18.86 15.79 4.99
N GLU A 284 -20.01 15.14 5.02
CA GLU A 284 -20.17 13.88 5.76
C GLU A 284 -19.33 12.76 5.15
N CYS A 285 -19.34 12.64 3.82
CA CYS A 285 -18.50 11.67 3.10
C CYS A 285 -17.00 11.86 3.35
N SER A 286 -16.54 13.10 3.59
CA SER A 286 -15.13 13.38 3.88
C SER A 286 -14.62 12.76 5.20
N LYS A 287 -15.54 12.38 6.09
CA LYS A 287 -15.23 11.68 7.35
C LYS A 287 -15.06 10.17 7.16
N THR A 288 -15.54 9.62 6.04
CA THR A 288 -15.37 8.20 5.70
C THR A 288 -13.93 8.01 5.18
N GLY A 289 -13.20 7.04 5.72
CA GLY A 289 -11.86 6.69 5.24
C GLY A 289 -11.86 6.29 3.76
N THR A 290 -10.70 6.30 3.14
CA THR A 290 -10.51 5.94 1.71
C THR A 290 -10.10 4.49 1.50
N THR A 291 -9.99 3.68 2.56
CA THR A 291 -9.65 2.26 2.46
C THR A 291 -10.90 1.43 2.15
N GLU A 292 -10.73 0.34 1.41
CA GLU A 292 -11.84 -0.59 1.13
C GLU A 292 -12.49 -1.12 2.41
N GLU A 293 -11.70 -1.38 3.44
CA GLU A 293 -12.17 -1.89 4.73
C GLU A 293 -13.00 -0.85 5.49
N SER A 294 -12.55 0.40 5.54
CA SER A 294 -13.32 1.50 6.16
C SER A 294 -14.60 1.82 5.39
N ILE A 295 -14.57 1.67 4.05
CA ILE A 295 -15.75 1.82 3.20
C ILE A 295 -16.72 0.65 3.39
N ALA A 296 -16.21 -0.58 3.53
CA ALA A 296 -17.04 -1.77 3.75
C ALA A 296 -17.78 -1.70 5.08
N SER A 297 -17.13 -1.23 6.14
CA SER A 297 -17.71 -1.13 7.50
C SER A 297 -18.56 0.13 7.74
N ALA A 298 -18.36 1.19 6.96
CA ALA A 298 -19.09 2.44 7.13
C ALA A 298 -20.56 2.30 6.70
N GLU A 299 -21.42 3.06 7.38
CA GLU A 299 -22.81 3.23 6.96
C GLU A 299 -22.88 3.77 5.53
N LYS A 300 -23.70 3.15 4.67
CA LYS A 300 -23.84 3.53 3.26
C LYS A 300 -24.70 4.80 3.17
N LEU A 301 -24.09 5.89 2.70
CA LEU A 301 -24.72 7.18 2.52
C LEU A 301 -24.83 7.52 1.04
N GLY A 302 -25.95 8.13 0.66
CA GLY A 302 -26.20 8.55 -0.72
C GLY A 302 -26.99 9.84 -0.83
N PHE A 303 -26.66 10.63 -1.83
CA PHE A 303 -27.43 11.80 -2.24
C PHE A 303 -28.10 11.49 -3.59
N LYS A 304 -29.44 11.44 -3.58
CA LYS A 304 -30.23 11.20 -4.79
C LYS A 304 -30.19 12.41 -5.70
N THR A 305 -29.87 12.19 -6.96
CA THR A 305 -29.85 13.23 -7.98
C THR A 305 -31.18 13.30 -8.75
N ASP A 306 -31.30 14.26 -9.65
CA ASP A 306 -32.35 14.38 -10.65
C ASP A 306 -32.10 13.52 -11.92
N MET A 307 -30.96 12.87 -12.00
CA MET A 307 -30.57 12.03 -13.13
C MET A 307 -31.22 10.64 -13.07
N ILE A 308 -31.55 10.11 -14.24
CA ILE A 308 -32.04 8.73 -14.44
C ILE A 308 -31.11 8.02 -15.42
N ALA A 309 -30.60 6.87 -15.05
CA ALA A 309 -29.78 6.01 -15.90
C ALA A 309 -30.64 4.95 -16.59
N ILE A 310 -30.35 4.71 -17.87
CA ILE A 310 -31.05 3.74 -18.73
C ILE A 310 -30.15 2.55 -18.97
N ASN A 311 -30.66 1.34 -18.74
CA ASN A 311 -29.92 0.11 -19.04
C ASN A 311 -29.60 0.05 -20.54
N PRO A 312 -28.33 -0.16 -20.94
CA PRO A 312 -27.95 -0.18 -22.35
C PRO A 312 -28.56 -1.34 -23.13
N LEU A 313 -28.97 -2.42 -22.48
CA LEU A 313 -29.55 -3.60 -23.09
C LEU A 313 -31.10 -3.62 -23.01
N ASP A 314 -31.71 -2.85 -22.12
CA ASP A 314 -33.16 -2.72 -21.98
C ASP A 314 -33.56 -1.27 -21.68
N LYS A 315 -34.05 -0.56 -22.69
CA LYS A 315 -34.46 0.86 -22.60
C LYS A 315 -35.60 1.12 -21.60
N ASN A 316 -36.38 0.08 -21.26
CA ASN A 316 -37.47 0.19 -20.30
C ASN A 316 -36.97 0.14 -18.85
N MET A 317 -35.77 -0.35 -18.64
CA MET A 317 -35.14 -0.44 -17.33
C MET A 317 -34.42 0.87 -17.00
N LYS A 318 -35.08 1.69 -16.18
CA LYS A 318 -34.61 3.02 -15.75
C LYS A 318 -34.41 3.02 -14.25
N VAL A 319 -33.30 3.57 -13.79
CA VAL A 319 -32.96 3.63 -12.36
C VAL A 319 -32.43 4.99 -11.94
N PRO A 320 -32.55 5.36 -10.66
CA PRO A 320 -32.03 6.62 -10.14
C PRO A 320 -30.49 6.61 -10.09
N VAL A 321 -29.92 7.82 -10.23
CA VAL A 321 -28.48 8.06 -10.02
C VAL A 321 -28.27 8.73 -8.67
N TYR A 322 -27.28 8.23 -7.91
CA TYR A 322 -26.88 8.75 -6.62
C TYR A 322 -25.40 9.18 -6.63
N PHE A 323 -25.05 10.14 -5.80
CA PHE A 323 -23.68 10.21 -5.27
C PHE A 323 -23.62 9.37 -4.00
N ALA A 324 -22.58 8.55 -3.84
CA ALA A 324 -22.46 7.63 -2.71
C ALA A 324 -21.07 7.65 -2.08
N ASN A 325 -21.01 7.49 -0.75
CA ASN A 325 -19.75 7.56 0.01
C ASN A 325 -18.84 6.34 -0.20
N PHE A 326 -19.35 5.25 -0.76
CA PHE A 326 -18.62 4.02 -0.99
C PHE A 326 -18.06 3.88 -2.42
N VAL A 327 -18.29 4.85 -3.29
CA VAL A 327 -17.74 4.89 -4.65
C VAL A 327 -16.48 5.74 -4.67
N LEU A 328 -15.35 5.13 -5.04
CA LEU A 328 -14.06 5.81 -5.13
C LEU A 328 -13.81 6.29 -6.56
N MET A 329 -13.19 7.48 -6.69
CA MET A 329 -12.85 8.06 -7.99
C MET A 329 -11.78 7.25 -8.75
N ASP A 330 -10.92 6.56 -8.02
CA ASP A 330 -9.83 5.76 -8.59
C ASP A 330 -10.25 4.34 -9.00
N TYR A 331 -11.51 3.96 -8.74
CA TYR A 331 -12.07 2.66 -9.10
C TYR A 331 -13.22 2.85 -10.08
N GLY A 332 -13.21 2.07 -11.15
CA GLY A 332 -14.34 2.00 -12.08
C GLY A 332 -14.75 3.32 -12.74
N LEU A 333 -13.82 4.23 -13.01
CA LEU A 333 -14.10 5.57 -13.56
C LEU A 333 -14.87 6.50 -12.59
N GLY A 334 -14.91 6.17 -11.31
CA GLY A 334 -15.66 6.93 -10.30
C GLY A 334 -17.18 6.74 -10.37
N ALA A 335 -17.63 5.68 -11.07
CA ALA A 335 -19.02 5.31 -11.23
C ALA A 335 -19.19 3.78 -11.15
N VAL A 336 -20.24 3.34 -10.48
CA VAL A 336 -20.61 1.92 -10.41
C VAL A 336 -22.10 1.75 -10.66
N PHE A 337 -22.51 0.66 -11.30
CA PHE A 337 -23.91 0.27 -11.31
C PHE A 337 -24.16 -0.70 -10.15
N GLY A 338 -25.16 -0.39 -9.34
CA GLY A 338 -25.47 -1.15 -8.13
C GLY A 338 -26.33 -2.37 -8.42
N CYS A 339 -25.83 -3.56 -8.07
CA CYS A 339 -26.54 -4.83 -8.14
C CYS A 339 -26.77 -5.43 -6.75
N PRO A 340 -27.79 -4.99 -6.02
CA PRO A 340 -28.02 -5.34 -4.61
C PRO A 340 -28.06 -6.85 -4.32
N ALA A 341 -28.48 -7.64 -5.26
CA ALA A 341 -28.54 -9.09 -5.09
C ALA A 341 -27.13 -9.74 -5.12
N HIS A 342 -26.10 -9.06 -5.65
CA HIS A 342 -24.80 -9.65 -5.98
C HIS A 342 -23.59 -8.89 -5.43
N ASP A 343 -23.81 -7.78 -4.71
CA ASP A 343 -22.79 -7.05 -3.97
C ASP A 343 -23.36 -6.60 -2.61
N GLN A 344 -22.64 -6.89 -1.52
CA GLN A 344 -23.12 -6.59 -0.17
C GLN A 344 -23.26 -5.10 0.09
N ARG A 345 -22.36 -4.28 -0.45
CA ARG A 345 -22.39 -2.81 -0.29
C ARG A 345 -23.63 -2.23 -0.98
N ASP A 346 -23.96 -2.77 -2.16
CA ASP A 346 -25.13 -2.38 -2.91
C ASP A 346 -26.42 -2.86 -2.24
N LEU A 347 -26.39 -4.04 -1.60
CA LEU A 347 -27.52 -4.56 -0.83
C LEU A 347 -27.85 -3.68 0.37
N ASP A 348 -26.82 -3.32 1.15
CA ASP A 348 -26.97 -2.45 2.31
C ASP A 348 -27.51 -1.07 1.90
N PHE A 349 -27.00 -0.53 0.80
CA PHE A 349 -27.46 0.73 0.22
C PHE A 349 -28.92 0.63 -0.26
N ALA A 350 -29.26 -0.42 -1.03
CA ALA A 350 -30.60 -0.60 -1.55
C ALA A 350 -31.65 -0.78 -0.46
N LYS A 351 -31.34 -1.49 0.61
CA LYS A 351 -32.20 -1.62 1.79
C LYS A 351 -32.45 -0.27 2.45
N LYS A 352 -31.40 0.52 2.66
CA LYS A 352 -31.50 1.84 3.27
C LYS A 352 -32.36 2.81 2.47
N TYR A 353 -32.23 2.80 1.15
CA TYR A 353 -32.94 3.71 0.25
C TYR A 353 -34.19 3.10 -0.39
N ASN A 354 -34.61 1.91 0.08
CA ASN A 354 -35.78 1.18 -0.39
C ASN A 354 -35.80 0.98 -1.91
N LEU A 355 -34.65 0.56 -2.47
CA LEU A 355 -34.47 0.28 -3.87
C LEU A 355 -34.80 -1.19 -4.17
N LYS A 356 -35.15 -1.48 -5.43
CA LYS A 356 -35.47 -2.83 -5.86
C LYS A 356 -34.26 -3.76 -5.78
N ILE A 357 -34.45 -4.98 -5.26
CA ILE A 357 -33.45 -6.04 -5.21
C ILE A 357 -33.90 -7.14 -6.17
N THR A 358 -33.13 -7.38 -7.23
CA THR A 358 -33.49 -8.36 -8.26
C THR A 358 -32.35 -9.36 -8.44
N PRO A 359 -32.48 -10.61 -7.97
CA PRO A 359 -31.49 -11.65 -8.22
C PRO A 359 -31.53 -12.07 -9.69
N VAL A 360 -30.37 -12.10 -10.33
CA VAL A 360 -30.18 -12.51 -11.73
C VAL A 360 -29.24 -13.70 -11.87
N VAL A 361 -28.50 -14.01 -10.83
CA VAL A 361 -27.68 -15.21 -10.66
C VAL A 361 -28.12 -15.92 -9.39
N LYS A 362 -28.26 -17.24 -9.42
CA LYS A 362 -28.66 -18.05 -8.26
C LYS A 362 -27.92 -19.38 -8.24
N PRO A 363 -27.83 -20.05 -7.08
CA PRO A 363 -27.31 -21.40 -7.00
C PRO A 363 -28.13 -22.37 -7.88
N GLU A 364 -27.46 -23.25 -8.63
CA GLU A 364 -28.13 -24.20 -9.53
C GLU A 364 -29.19 -25.08 -8.85
N LYS A 365 -28.98 -25.42 -7.58
CA LYS A 365 -29.80 -26.38 -6.83
C LYS A 365 -30.94 -25.75 -6.04
N ASP A 366 -30.97 -24.40 -5.95
CA ASP A 366 -31.98 -23.68 -5.17
C ASP A 366 -32.99 -22.98 -6.08
N LYS A 367 -34.19 -23.57 -6.20
CA LYS A 367 -35.24 -23.01 -7.05
C LYS A 367 -35.98 -21.82 -6.44
N ASP A 368 -36.02 -21.78 -5.11
CA ASP A 368 -36.72 -20.76 -4.31
C ASP A 368 -35.76 -19.73 -3.68
N PHE A 369 -34.61 -19.53 -4.32
CA PHE A 369 -33.57 -18.64 -3.84
C PHE A 369 -34.04 -17.19 -3.73
N GLU A 370 -33.94 -16.65 -2.54
CA GLU A 370 -34.24 -15.25 -2.23
C GLU A 370 -33.04 -14.57 -1.53
N ILE A 371 -32.86 -13.28 -1.83
CA ILE A 371 -31.84 -12.45 -1.17
C ILE A 371 -32.44 -11.81 0.10
N ASN A 372 -31.91 -12.18 1.23
CA ASN A 372 -32.34 -11.63 2.54
C ASN A 372 -31.31 -10.63 3.10
N ASN A 373 -30.36 -11.10 3.90
CA ASN A 373 -29.37 -10.25 4.56
C ASN A 373 -27.99 -10.27 3.92
N GLU A 374 -27.72 -11.27 3.10
CA GLU A 374 -26.45 -11.45 2.42
C GLU A 374 -26.65 -11.47 0.91
N ALA A 375 -25.77 -10.79 0.19
CA ALA A 375 -25.73 -10.80 -1.25
C ALA A 375 -25.12 -12.11 -1.77
N TYR A 376 -25.64 -12.63 -2.86
CA TYR A 376 -25.07 -13.81 -3.51
C TYR A 376 -23.93 -13.43 -4.45
N THR A 377 -22.71 -13.76 -4.07
CA THR A 377 -21.49 -13.44 -4.84
C THR A 377 -20.98 -14.61 -5.70
N GLY A 378 -21.70 -15.74 -5.73
CA GLY A 378 -21.37 -16.88 -6.58
C GLY A 378 -21.51 -16.57 -8.07
N GLU A 379 -20.83 -17.37 -8.90
CA GLU A 379 -20.90 -17.36 -10.36
C GLU A 379 -21.95 -18.33 -10.86
#